data_4a05b3f6ac13b1b216658d61d74f6db7
#
_entry.id   4a05b3f6ac13b1b216658d61d74f6db7
#
_cell.length_a   1.000
_cell.length_b   1.000
_cell.length_c   1.000
_cell.angle_alpha   90.00
_cell.angle_beta   90.00
_cell.angle_gamma   90.00
#
_symmetry.space_group_name_H-M   'P 1'
#
loop_
_entity.id
_entity.type
_entity.pdbx_description
1 polymer ?
#
loop_
_entity_poly.entity_id
_entity_poly.type
_entity_poly.pdbx_seq_one_letter_code
_entity_poly.pdbx_strand_id
1 'polypeptide(L)'
;MRRLGLLALAVLVASACTQTALAKPPPGTIAVVATTTQMQDILRNVGGRRVHVVGILRPNVDPHDFEPTPSSVAALAHARLVVESGAGLDAWAGQLVEAAGSGAPVFAAAAGLPLRGDDPHWWGDPVLVERVATALGRRLGEVDPPHRAAYARSAARYAGRVARMDAANRRLIATVPPAERKLVTNHDAFGYLAARYGIRIVGSVFPALSSAAQPSARDVASLIDRIRAEHVRAVFTESSLDPTLERQIAAEAGVRVYADLYGDTLGPAGSPGATYLGMERWNVRAMVAGFLGRPPP
;
A
#
# COMPACT_ATOMS: atom_id res chain seq x y z
N MET A 1 -8.59 55.76 53.93
CA MET A 1 -9.19 55.27 52.68
C MET A 1 -8.04 54.93 51.72
N ARG A 2 -7.65 53.63 51.64
CA ARG A 2 -6.55 53.14 50.80
C ARG A 2 -7.19 52.47 49.62
N ARG A 3 -6.92 52.93 48.39
CA ARG A 3 -7.35 52.32 47.13
C ARG A 3 -6.28 51.32 46.74
N LEU A 4 -6.60 50.03 46.77
CA LEU A 4 -5.83 48.95 46.12
C LEU A 4 -6.11 48.96 44.62
N GLY A 5 -5.07 49.19 43.83
CA GLY A 5 -5.12 48.99 42.38
C GLY A 5 -4.77 47.52 42.06
N LEU A 6 -5.68 46.79 41.44
CA LEU A 6 -5.42 45.49 40.85
C LEU A 6 -4.73 45.69 39.48
N LEU A 7 -3.48 45.27 39.39
CA LEU A 7 -2.82 45.06 38.10
C LEU A 7 -3.23 43.70 37.55
N ALA A 8 -4.01 43.68 36.47
CA ALA A 8 -4.29 42.48 35.70
C ALA A 8 -3.09 42.17 34.75
N LEU A 9 -2.37 41.10 35.04
CA LEU A 9 -1.28 40.61 34.22
C LEU A 9 -1.89 39.75 33.11
N ALA A 10 -2.00 40.28 31.88
CA ALA A 10 -2.43 39.55 30.71
C ALA A 10 -1.25 38.65 30.22
N VAL A 11 -1.35 37.35 30.48
CA VAL A 11 -0.43 36.35 29.93
C VAL A 11 -0.86 36.07 28.50
N LEU A 12 -0.14 36.62 27.53
CA LEU A 12 -0.23 36.24 26.13
C LEU A 12 0.37 34.84 25.97
N VAL A 13 -0.49 33.80 25.88
CA VAL A 13 -0.08 32.48 25.44
C VAL A 13 0.10 32.54 23.91
N ALA A 14 1.32 32.76 23.47
CA ALA A 14 1.69 32.58 22.08
C ALA A 14 1.64 31.07 21.76
N SER A 15 0.54 30.61 21.18
CA SER A 15 0.46 29.30 20.56
C SER A 15 1.44 29.27 19.38
N ALA A 16 2.66 28.83 19.66
CA ALA A 16 3.60 28.48 18.61
C ALA A 16 3.03 27.27 17.86
N CYS A 17 2.36 27.52 16.72
CA CYS A 17 2.16 26.51 15.69
C CYS A 17 3.57 26.08 15.26
N THR A 18 4.10 25.03 15.88
CA THR A 18 5.27 24.31 15.37
C THR A 18 4.83 23.65 14.06
N GLN A 19 4.90 24.43 12.97
CA GLN A 19 5.05 23.83 11.65
C GLN A 19 6.30 22.97 11.74
N THR A 20 6.12 21.67 11.75
CA THR A 20 7.21 20.72 11.62
C THR A 20 7.76 20.92 10.21
N ALA A 21 8.65 21.89 10.04
CA ALA A 21 9.44 22.04 8.84
C ALA A 21 10.08 20.67 8.62
N LEU A 22 9.84 20.07 7.44
CA LEU A 22 10.43 18.76 7.12
C LEU A 22 11.93 18.89 7.29
N ALA A 23 12.46 18.13 8.23
CA ALA A 23 13.85 18.22 8.61
C ALA A 23 14.71 17.97 7.36
N LYS A 24 15.72 18.82 7.16
CA LYS A 24 16.73 18.61 6.12
C LYS A 24 17.23 17.15 6.21
N PRO A 25 17.40 16.44 5.09
CA PRO A 25 17.83 15.05 5.12
C PRO A 25 19.16 14.93 5.89
N PRO A 26 19.38 13.82 6.60
CA PRO A 26 20.62 13.59 7.32
C PRO A 26 21.85 13.74 6.40
N PRO A 27 22.99 14.24 6.92
CA PRO A 27 24.21 14.37 6.12
C PRO A 27 24.58 13.06 5.43
N GLY A 28 25.00 13.14 4.16
CA GLY A 28 25.36 11.97 3.35
C GLY A 28 24.18 11.16 2.82
N THR A 29 22.95 11.69 2.93
CA THR A 29 21.75 11.07 2.34
C THR A 29 21.09 11.99 1.32
N ILE A 30 20.36 11.40 0.37
CA ILE A 30 19.44 12.13 -0.52
C ILE A 30 18.01 11.94 -0.02
N ALA A 31 17.20 13.00 -0.07
CA ALA A 31 15.75 12.90 0.22
C ALA A 31 15.04 12.33 -1.01
N VAL A 32 14.26 11.28 -0.81
CA VAL A 32 13.41 10.70 -1.85
C VAL A 32 12.00 10.58 -1.29
N VAL A 33 11.04 11.16 -1.99
CA VAL A 33 9.63 11.10 -1.62
C VAL A 33 9.01 9.88 -2.28
N ALA A 34 8.21 9.12 -1.54
CA ALA A 34 7.42 8.01 -2.05
C ALA A 34 5.95 8.22 -1.73
N THR A 35 5.10 8.05 -2.73
CA THR A 35 3.66 8.27 -2.62
C THR A 35 2.99 7.22 -1.73
N THR A 36 3.13 5.93 -2.04
CA THR A 36 2.46 4.81 -1.36
C THR A 36 3.35 4.13 -0.33
N THR A 37 2.75 3.42 0.59
CA THR A 37 3.47 2.69 1.65
C THR A 37 4.31 1.55 1.09
N GLN A 38 3.86 0.87 0.03
CA GLN A 38 4.60 -0.16 -0.69
C GLN A 38 5.88 0.42 -1.31
N MET A 39 5.75 1.58 -1.99
CA MET A 39 6.90 2.25 -2.58
C MET A 39 7.88 2.75 -1.52
N GLN A 40 7.39 3.20 -0.36
CA GLN A 40 8.26 3.55 0.78
C GLN A 40 9.10 2.36 1.24
N ASP A 41 8.50 1.16 1.40
CA ASP A 41 9.23 -0.03 1.85
C ASP A 41 10.24 -0.51 0.79
N ILE A 42 9.84 -0.58 -0.47
CA ILE A 42 10.73 -0.95 -1.58
C ILE A 42 11.91 0.02 -1.64
N LEU A 43 11.64 1.32 -1.56
CA LEU A 43 12.65 2.38 -1.58
C LEU A 43 13.62 2.28 -0.40
N ARG A 44 13.14 2.01 0.83
CA ARG A 44 14.00 1.77 2.02
C ARG A 44 14.94 0.60 1.80
N ASN A 45 14.44 -0.48 1.21
CA ASN A 45 15.24 -1.69 0.95
C ASN A 45 16.28 -1.50 -0.16
N VAL A 46 15.97 -0.73 -1.21
CA VAL A 46 16.86 -0.46 -2.35
C VAL A 46 17.84 0.67 -2.04
N GLY A 47 17.36 1.77 -1.44
CA GLY A 47 18.15 2.96 -1.11
C GLY A 47 19.08 2.74 0.10
N GLY A 48 18.64 1.91 1.05
CA GLY A 48 19.39 1.64 2.28
C GLY A 48 19.63 2.93 3.08
N ARG A 49 20.77 3.01 3.75
CA ARG A 49 21.13 4.17 4.61
C ARG A 49 21.49 5.45 3.84
N ARG A 50 21.54 5.40 2.52
CA ARG A 50 21.88 6.56 1.65
C ARG A 50 20.66 7.36 1.23
N VAL A 51 19.47 6.82 1.46
CA VAL A 51 18.21 7.46 1.10
C VAL A 51 17.41 7.78 2.36
N HIS A 52 17.08 9.04 2.55
CA HIS A 52 16.08 9.48 3.51
C HIS A 52 14.72 9.42 2.84
N VAL A 53 13.92 8.43 3.22
CA VAL A 53 12.60 8.20 2.63
C VAL A 53 11.55 9.04 3.32
N VAL A 54 10.91 9.91 2.56
CA VAL A 54 9.76 10.71 3.00
C VAL A 54 8.50 10.09 2.39
N GLY A 55 7.61 9.57 3.21
CA GLY A 55 6.35 9.00 2.75
C GLY A 55 5.21 10.01 2.75
N ILE A 56 4.39 10.01 1.69
CA ILE A 56 3.16 10.80 1.63
C ILE A 56 2.04 10.06 2.35
N LEU A 57 1.68 8.88 1.88
CA LEU A 57 0.65 8.07 2.52
C LEU A 57 1.18 7.40 3.80
N ARG A 58 0.28 7.27 4.76
CA ARG A 58 0.50 6.51 6.01
C ARG A 58 -0.16 5.14 5.89
N PRO A 59 0.24 4.16 6.72
CA PRO A 59 -0.49 2.90 6.85
C PRO A 59 -1.98 3.12 7.11
N ASN A 60 -2.81 2.29 6.52
CA ASN A 60 -4.27 2.30 6.60
C ASN A 60 -4.93 3.57 6.03
N VAL A 61 -4.24 4.32 5.17
CA VAL A 61 -4.84 5.41 4.39
C VAL A 61 -5.04 4.92 2.96
N ASP A 62 -6.27 5.02 2.49
CA ASP A 62 -6.66 4.62 1.14
C ASP A 62 -6.01 5.54 0.08
N PRO A 63 -5.23 5.02 -0.86
CA PRO A 63 -4.62 5.82 -1.92
C PRO A 63 -5.61 6.34 -2.96
N HIS A 64 -6.75 5.67 -3.13
CA HIS A 64 -7.77 6.06 -4.12
C HIS A 64 -8.53 7.32 -3.72
N ASP A 65 -8.64 7.59 -2.42
CA ASP A 65 -9.43 8.68 -1.82
C ASP A 65 -8.52 9.74 -1.16
N PHE A 66 -7.20 9.70 -1.44
CA PHE A 66 -6.26 10.58 -0.78
C PHE A 66 -6.29 12.00 -1.35
N GLU A 67 -6.54 12.96 -0.47
CA GLU A 67 -6.42 14.40 -0.76
C GLU A 67 -5.09 14.94 -0.24
N PRO A 68 -4.24 15.52 -1.12
CA PRO A 68 -2.98 16.15 -0.71
C PRO A 68 -3.18 17.30 0.28
N THR A 69 -2.35 17.34 1.29
CA THR A 69 -2.32 18.39 2.32
C THR A 69 -1.15 19.36 2.10
N PRO A 70 -1.14 20.55 2.74
CA PRO A 70 0.02 21.43 2.70
C PRO A 70 1.33 20.77 3.17
N SER A 71 1.26 19.81 4.09
CA SER A 71 2.43 19.03 4.52
C SER A 71 2.92 18.07 3.43
N SER A 72 2.01 17.57 2.59
CA SER A 72 2.38 16.76 1.42
C SER A 72 3.15 17.57 0.38
N VAL A 73 2.73 18.83 0.14
CA VAL A 73 3.46 19.79 -0.72
C VAL A 73 4.85 20.09 -0.15
N ALA A 74 4.92 20.38 1.16
CA ALA A 74 6.19 20.68 1.84
C ALA A 74 7.17 19.49 1.78
N ALA A 75 6.68 18.24 1.76
CA ALA A 75 7.50 17.04 1.64
C ALA A 75 8.36 17.01 0.36
N LEU A 76 7.90 17.65 -0.70
CA LEU A 76 8.56 17.66 -1.99
C LEU A 76 9.65 18.75 -2.12
N ALA A 77 9.67 19.74 -1.22
CA ALA A 77 10.56 20.91 -1.33
C ALA A 77 12.06 20.55 -1.42
N HIS A 78 12.47 19.43 -0.84
CA HIS A 78 13.87 18.97 -0.84
C HIS A 78 14.07 17.63 -1.54
N ALA A 79 13.07 17.15 -2.29
CA ALA A 79 13.13 15.89 -2.98
C ALA A 79 14.20 15.89 -4.07
N ARG A 80 15.03 14.86 -4.12
CA ARG A 80 15.96 14.56 -5.22
C ARG A 80 15.33 13.61 -6.24
N LEU A 81 14.28 12.91 -5.83
CA LEU A 81 13.51 12.00 -6.65
C LEU A 81 12.12 11.86 -6.01
N VAL A 82 11.09 11.79 -6.83
CA VAL A 82 9.74 11.38 -6.43
C VAL A 82 9.47 9.99 -7.00
N VAL A 83 8.94 9.10 -6.20
CA VAL A 83 8.65 7.71 -6.56
C VAL A 83 7.16 7.48 -6.42
N GLU A 84 6.49 7.26 -7.54
CA GLU A 84 5.07 6.97 -7.64
C GLU A 84 4.84 5.47 -7.85
N SER A 85 3.69 4.95 -7.39
CA SER A 85 3.19 3.64 -7.80
C SER A 85 2.86 3.65 -9.29
N GLY A 86 2.17 4.67 -9.75
CA GLY A 86 1.71 4.83 -11.13
C GLY A 86 0.45 4.02 -11.44
N ALA A 87 0.17 3.81 -12.72
CA ALA A 87 -1.04 3.14 -13.22
C ALA A 87 -2.35 3.81 -12.73
N GLY A 88 -2.33 5.12 -12.48
CA GLY A 88 -3.51 5.89 -12.06
C GLY A 88 -3.81 5.87 -10.56
N LEU A 89 -3.18 4.99 -9.75
CA LEU A 89 -3.46 4.88 -8.31
C LEU A 89 -3.20 6.20 -7.56
N ASP A 90 -2.10 6.84 -7.86
CA ASP A 90 -1.60 8.04 -7.21
C ASP A 90 -1.51 9.23 -8.19
N ALA A 91 -2.50 9.36 -9.07
CA ALA A 91 -2.58 10.43 -10.09
C ALA A 91 -2.51 11.85 -9.47
N TRP A 92 -2.94 12.01 -8.22
CA TRP A 92 -2.81 13.24 -7.44
C TRP A 92 -1.33 13.67 -7.23
N ALA A 93 -0.36 12.76 -7.36
CA ALA A 93 1.05 13.06 -7.13
C ALA A 93 1.62 14.06 -8.16
N GLY A 94 1.17 14.01 -9.42
CA GLY A 94 1.58 14.97 -10.45
C GLY A 94 1.21 16.41 -10.07
N GLN A 95 -0.02 16.64 -9.61
CA GLN A 95 -0.47 17.95 -9.13
C GLN A 95 0.33 18.41 -7.89
N LEU A 96 0.69 17.47 -7.02
CA LEU A 96 1.48 17.75 -5.83
C LEU A 96 2.91 18.21 -6.19
N VAL A 97 3.55 17.56 -7.17
CA VAL A 97 4.87 17.93 -7.68
C VAL A 97 4.84 19.32 -8.30
N GLU A 98 3.81 19.62 -9.08
CA GLU A 98 3.59 20.94 -9.70
C GLU A 98 3.37 22.02 -8.64
N ALA A 99 2.47 21.79 -7.69
CA ALA A 99 2.15 22.72 -6.61
C ALA A 99 3.36 23.02 -5.71
N ALA A 100 4.27 22.07 -5.55
CA ALA A 100 5.51 22.24 -4.79
C ALA A 100 6.58 23.02 -5.55
N GLY A 101 6.40 23.28 -6.85
CA GLY A 101 7.45 23.83 -7.71
C GLY A 101 8.71 22.96 -7.71
N SER A 102 8.57 21.66 -7.45
CA SER A 102 9.68 20.74 -7.33
C SER A 102 10.25 20.40 -8.71
N GLY A 103 11.54 20.65 -8.94
CA GLY A 103 12.27 20.18 -10.11
C GLY A 103 12.75 18.73 -10.01
N ALA A 104 12.32 18.00 -8.98
CA ALA A 104 12.72 16.61 -8.79
C ALA A 104 12.14 15.71 -9.90
N PRO A 105 12.96 14.86 -10.52
CA PRO A 105 12.46 13.90 -11.49
C PRO A 105 11.50 12.90 -10.81
N VAL A 106 10.52 12.43 -11.58
CA VAL A 106 9.56 11.42 -11.14
C VAL A 106 9.98 10.04 -11.66
N PHE A 107 9.84 9.03 -10.86
CA PHE A 107 9.93 7.62 -11.22
C PHE A 107 8.57 6.96 -10.96
N ALA A 108 7.82 6.71 -12.02
CA ALA A 108 6.58 5.96 -11.96
C ALA A 108 6.90 4.44 -12.02
N ALA A 109 6.64 3.72 -10.94
CA ALA A 109 7.05 2.32 -10.80
C ALA A 109 6.33 1.40 -11.83
N ALA A 110 5.08 1.69 -12.14
CA ALA A 110 4.29 0.95 -13.12
C ALA A 110 4.72 1.19 -14.57
N ALA A 111 5.54 2.22 -14.85
CA ALA A 111 5.95 2.54 -16.21
C ALA A 111 6.76 1.39 -16.83
N GLY A 112 6.28 0.88 -17.97
CA GLY A 112 6.91 -0.23 -18.67
C GLY A 112 6.65 -1.63 -18.08
N LEU A 113 5.77 -1.75 -17.09
CA LEU A 113 5.27 -3.03 -16.63
C LEU A 113 4.18 -3.57 -17.58
N PRO A 114 4.04 -4.89 -17.72
CA PRO A 114 2.93 -5.51 -18.44
C PRO A 114 1.68 -5.47 -17.55
N LEU A 115 0.97 -4.34 -17.58
CA LEU A 115 -0.22 -4.14 -16.75
C LEU A 115 -1.41 -4.99 -17.22
N ARG A 116 -2.33 -5.26 -16.31
CA ARG A 116 -3.59 -5.99 -16.54
C ARG A 116 -4.71 -4.96 -16.74
N GLY A 117 -4.85 -4.44 -17.96
CA GLY A 117 -5.80 -3.36 -18.23
C GLY A 117 -5.51 -2.14 -17.37
N ASP A 118 -6.54 -1.61 -16.72
CA ASP A 118 -6.46 -0.44 -15.84
C ASP A 118 -6.20 -0.79 -14.37
N ASP A 119 -5.93 -2.06 -14.05
CA ASP A 119 -5.68 -2.52 -12.68
C ASP A 119 -4.35 -1.94 -12.15
N PRO A 120 -4.38 -1.02 -11.15
CA PRO A 120 -3.19 -0.38 -10.63
C PRO A 120 -2.44 -1.22 -9.59
N HIS A 121 -2.97 -2.37 -9.15
CA HIS A 121 -2.47 -3.16 -8.01
C HIS A 121 -1.34 -4.13 -8.39
N TRP A 122 -0.42 -3.66 -9.27
CA TRP A 122 0.68 -4.45 -9.85
C TRP A 122 1.60 -5.11 -8.80
N TRP A 123 1.71 -4.55 -7.60
CA TRP A 123 2.55 -5.08 -6.51
C TRP A 123 2.07 -6.44 -6.00
N GLY A 124 0.84 -6.83 -6.28
CA GLY A 124 0.33 -8.18 -6.02
C GLY A 124 1.03 -9.29 -6.83
N ASP A 125 1.83 -8.94 -7.85
CA ASP A 125 2.75 -9.88 -8.51
C ASP A 125 4.21 -9.62 -8.09
N PRO A 126 4.81 -10.47 -7.24
CA PRO A 126 6.20 -10.35 -6.82
C PRO A 126 7.21 -10.21 -7.96
N VAL A 127 6.94 -10.79 -9.14
CA VAL A 127 7.85 -10.67 -10.31
C VAL A 127 7.89 -9.22 -10.81
N LEU A 128 6.78 -8.50 -10.75
CA LEU A 128 6.76 -7.08 -11.11
C LEU A 128 7.52 -6.24 -10.09
N VAL A 129 7.42 -6.58 -8.81
CA VAL A 129 8.17 -5.91 -7.74
C VAL A 129 9.69 -6.13 -7.88
N GLU A 130 10.14 -7.30 -8.31
CA GLU A 130 11.56 -7.55 -8.63
C GLU A 130 12.06 -6.63 -9.76
N ARG A 131 11.24 -6.45 -10.81
CA ARG A 131 11.55 -5.53 -11.92
C ARG A 131 11.60 -4.09 -11.44
N VAL A 132 10.61 -3.65 -10.65
CA VAL A 132 10.57 -2.30 -10.09
C VAL A 132 11.76 -2.04 -9.18
N ALA A 133 12.11 -2.96 -8.29
CA ALA A 133 13.28 -2.83 -7.41
C ALA A 133 14.58 -2.65 -8.21
N THR A 134 14.73 -3.39 -9.32
CA THR A 134 15.89 -3.27 -10.21
C THR A 134 15.91 -1.92 -10.93
N ALA A 135 14.77 -1.48 -11.47
CA ALA A 135 14.64 -0.18 -12.16
C ALA A 135 14.87 0.99 -11.20
N LEU A 136 14.32 0.92 -9.98
CA LEU A 136 14.51 1.91 -8.93
C LEU A 136 15.98 2.01 -8.52
N GLY A 137 16.69 0.87 -8.41
CA GLY A 137 18.12 0.85 -8.13
C GLY A 137 18.94 1.59 -9.20
N ARG A 138 18.60 1.44 -10.48
CA ARG A 138 19.21 2.21 -11.59
C ARG A 138 18.89 3.69 -11.47
N ARG A 139 17.62 4.03 -11.23
CA ARG A 139 17.17 5.42 -11.10
C ARG A 139 17.86 6.16 -9.95
N LEU A 140 18.01 5.51 -8.79
CA LEU A 140 18.78 6.04 -7.67
C LEU A 140 20.25 6.27 -8.04
N GLY A 141 20.85 5.38 -8.83
CA GLY A 141 22.22 5.52 -9.32
C GLY A 141 22.40 6.65 -10.37
N GLU A 142 21.32 7.11 -11.01
CA GLU A 142 21.32 8.27 -11.89
C GLU A 142 21.29 9.59 -11.10
N VAL A 143 20.46 9.67 -10.05
CA VAL A 143 20.32 10.88 -9.23
C VAL A 143 21.41 11.00 -8.15
N ASP A 144 22.11 9.91 -7.84
CA ASP A 144 23.23 9.84 -6.89
C ASP A 144 24.37 8.95 -7.44
N PRO A 145 25.10 9.40 -8.49
CA PRO A 145 26.10 8.61 -9.20
C PRO A 145 27.21 8.00 -8.35
N PRO A 146 27.74 8.66 -7.30
CA PRO A 146 28.77 8.08 -6.44
C PRO A 146 28.37 6.77 -5.77
N HIS A 147 27.07 6.54 -5.57
CA HIS A 147 26.54 5.36 -4.89
C HIS A 147 25.85 4.34 -5.80
N ARG A 148 25.92 4.51 -7.13
CA ARG A 148 25.28 3.63 -8.14
C ARG A 148 25.47 2.14 -7.88
N ALA A 149 26.70 1.72 -7.64
CA ALA A 149 27.02 0.31 -7.38
C ALA A 149 26.36 -0.21 -6.07
N ALA A 150 26.20 0.64 -5.06
CA ALA A 150 25.54 0.26 -3.81
C ALA A 150 24.04 0.06 -4.02
N TYR A 151 23.37 0.94 -4.77
CA TYR A 151 21.96 0.78 -5.10
C TYR A 151 21.70 -0.46 -5.94
N ALA A 152 22.52 -0.73 -6.96
CA ALA A 152 22.41 -1.95 -7.76
C ALA A 152 22.52 -3.22 -6.91
N ARG A 153 23.50 -3.29 -5.98
CA ARG A 153 23.63 -4.42 -5.07
C ARG A 153 22.45 -4.56 -4.11
N SER A 154 21.92 -3.44 -3.60
CA SER A 154 20.76 -3.47 -2.71
C SER A 154 19.49 -3.92 -3.44
N ALA A 155 19.28 -3.42 -4.65
CA ALA A 155 18.17 -3.84 -5.51
C ALA A 155 18.23 -5.36 -5.78
N ALA A 156 19.39 -5.87 -6.17
CA ALA A 156 19.57 -7.32 -6.42
C ALA A 156 19.31 -8.16 -5.16
N ARG A 157 19.79 -7.72 -3.99
CA ARG A 157 19.49 -8.41 -2.72
C ARG A 157 18.02 -8.40 -2.37
N TYR A 158 17.34 -7.27 -2.59
CA TYR A 158 15.92 -7.15 -2.32
C TYR A 158 15.10 -8.01 -3.28
N ALA A 159 15.36 -7.95 -4.58
CA ALA A 159 14.74 -8.83 -5.58
C ALA A 159 14.91 -10.31 -5.22
N GLY A 160 16.09 -10.73 -4.80
CA GLY A 160 16.30 -12.11 -4.32
C GLY A 160 15.53 -12.48 -3.06
N ARG A 161 15.20 -11.51 -2.17
CA ARG A 161 14.30 -11.72 -1.03
C ARG A 161 12.85 -11.87 -1.49
N VAL A 162 12.42 -11.05 -2.45
CA VAL A 162 11.08 -11.12 -3.05
C VAL A 162 10.89 -12.47 -3.73
N ALA A 163 11.84 -12.93 -4.57
CA ALA A 163 11.79 -14.23 -5.23
C ALA A 163 11.69 -15.40 -4.23
N ARG A 164 12.43 -15.35 -3.12
CA ARG A 164 12.33 -16.39 -2.08
C ARG A 164 10.98 -16.37 -1.36
N MET A 165 10.42 -15.20 -1.11
CA MET A 165 9.08 -15.05 -0.53
C MET A 165 8.03 -15.61 -1.49
N ASP A 166 8.06 -15.26 -2.76
CA ASP A 166 7.16 -15.77 -3.79
C ASP A 166 7.21 -17.31 -3.87
N ALA A 167 8.42 -17.90 -3.91
CA ALA A 167 8.57 -19.36 -3.92
C ALA A 167 7.97 -20.03 -2.67
N ALA A 168 8.07 -19.40 -1.50
CA ALA A 168 7.44 -19.88 -0.28
C ALA A 168 5.90 -19.78 -0.34
N ASN A 169 5.38 -18.66 -0.81
CA ASN A 169 3.94 -18.45 -1.00
C ASN A 169 3.35 -19.45 -1.99
N ARG A 170 4.02 -19.72 -3.12
CA ARG A 170 3.62 -20.75 -4.09
C ARG A 170 3.51 -22.14 -3.47
N ARG A 171 4.49 -22.53 -2.63
CA ARG A 171 4.42 -23.82 -1.94
C ARG A 171 3.25 -23.87 -0.96
N LEU A 172 2.99 -22.77 -0.25
CA LEU A 172 1.89 -22.71 0.71
C LEU A 172 0.53 -22.79 0.01
N ILE A 173 0.31 -22.03 -1.05
CA ILE A 173 -0.93 -22.06 -1.85
C ILE A 173 -1.13 -23.45 -2.49
N ALA A 174 -0.06 -24.13 -2.89
CA ALA A 174 -0.15 -25.48 -3.48
C ALA A 174 -0.73 -26.52 -2.51
N THR A 175 -0.77 -26.24 -1.20
CA THR A 175 -1.44 -27.12 -0.22
C THR A 175 -2.97 -27.06 -0.29
N VAL A 176 -3.52 -26.06 -1.00
CA VAL A 176 -4.96 -25.89 -1.21
C VAL A 176 -5.32 -26.50 -2.58
N PRO A 177 -6.31 -27.40 -2.67
CA PRO A 177 -6.80 -27.85 -3.98
C PRO A 177 -7.24 -26.67 -4.86
N PRO A 178 -6.93 -26.66 -6.18
CA PRO A 178 -7.26 -25.53 -7.04
C PRO A 178 -8.75 -25.12 -7.01
N ALA A 179 -9.66 -26.08 -6.91
CA ALA A 179 -11.11 -25.83 -6.82
C ALA A 179 -11.53 -25.08 -5.55
N GLU A 180 -10.72 -25.12 -4.50
CA GLU A 180 -10.98 -24.46 -3.21
C GLU A 180 -10.39 -23.05 -3.11
N ARG A 181 -9.53 -22.65 -4.05
CA ARG A 181 -8.86 -21.32 -4.06
C ARG A 181 -9.83 -20.26 -4.56
N LYS A 182 -10.84 -19.94 -3.78
CA LYS A 182 -11.94 -19.03 -4.12
C LYS A 182 -11.89 -17.79 -3.23
N LEU A 183 -11.70 -16.64 -3.86
CA LEU A 183 -11.49 -15.37 -3.19
C LEU A 183 -12.71 -14.47 -3.34
N VAL A 184 -13.18 -13.93 -2.21
CA VAL A 184 -14.14 -12.81 -2.13
C VAL A 184 -13.50 -11.77 -1.21
N THR A 185 -13.36 -10.54 -1.70
CA THR A 185 -12.67 -9.44 -1.00
C THR A 185 -13.56 -8.21 -0.92
N ASN A 186 -13.05 -7.15 -0.34
CA ASN A 186 -13.69 -5.85 -0.29
C ASN A 186 -13.81 -5.25 -1.70
N HIS A 187 -12.70 -4.92 -2.34
CA HIS A 187 -12.67 -4.42 -3.72
C HIS A 187 -11.73 -5.25 -4.61
N ASP A 188 -11.63 -4.94 -5.89
CA ASP A 188 -10.87 -5.74 -6.86
C ASP A 188 -9.37 -5.36 -6.87
N ALA A 189 -8.71 -5.49 -5.72
CA ALA A 189 -7.28 -5.19 -5.55
C ALA A 189 -6.35 -6.40 -5.75
N PHE A 190 -6.88 -7.62 -5.82
CA PHE A 190 -6.07 -8.83 -5.76
C PHE A 190 -5.92 -9.53 -7.11
N GLY A 191 -6.22 -8.86 -8.24
CA GLY A 191 -6.16 -9.43 -9.58
C GLY A 191 -4.79 -10.01 -9.96
N TYR A 192 -3.71 -9.29 -9.65
CA TYR A 192 -2.33 -9.74 -9.88
C TYR A 192 -1.93 -10.91 -9.00
N LEU A 193 -2.23 -10.84 -7.70
CA LEU A 193 -1.94 -11.90 -6.74
C LEU A 193 -2.72 -13.17 -7.09
N ALA A 194 -3.99 -13.05 -7.44
CA ALA A 194 -4.84 -14.16 -7.84
C ALA A 194 -4.29 -14.86 -9.08
N ALA A 195 -3.90 -14.10 -10.09
CA ALA A 195 -3.27 -14.64 -11.30
C ALA A 195 -1.93 -15.33 -11.00
N ARG A 196 -1.12 -14.73 -10.11
CA ARG A 196 0.19 -15.28 -9.72
C ARG A 196 0.09 -16.64 -9.06
N TYR A 197 -0.93 -16.85 -8.23
CA TYR A 197 -1.05 -18.05 -7.40
C TYR A 197 -2.17 -19.00 -7.81
N GLY A 198 -2.85 -18.74 -8.93
CA GLY A 198 -3.94 -19.59 -9.41
C GLY A 198 -5.15 -19.58 -8.47
N ILE A 199 -5.49 -18.39 -7.98
CA ILE A 199 -6.67 -18.14 -7.16
C ILE A 199 -7.79 -17.64 -8.06
N ARG A 200 -9.02 -18.12 -7.87
CA ARG A 200 -10.20 -17.66 -8.59
C ARG A 200 -10.91 -16.57 -7.79
N ILE A 201 -10.99 -15.37 -8.33
CA ILE A 201 -11.82 -14.30 -7.77
C ILE A 201 -13.27 -14.64 -8.09
N VAL A 202 -14.09 -14.82 -7.07
CA VAL A 202 -15.54 -15.05 -7.18
C VAL A 202 -16.29 -13.72 -7.26
N GLY A 203 -15.80 -12.73 -6.56
CA GLY A 203 -16.27 -11.36 -6.60
C GLY A 203 -15.68 -10.49 -5.52
N SER A 204 -16.04 -9.22 -5.57
CA SER A 204 -15.73 -8.22 -4.55
C SER A 204 -17.01 -7.54 -4.09
N VAL A 205 -17.00 -7.02 -2.86
CA VAL A 205 -18.13 -6.28 -2.27
C VAL A 205 -18.36 -4.99 -3.04
N PHE A 206 -17.28 -4.27 -3.33
CA PHE A 206 -17.28 -3.13 -4.24
C PHE A 206 -16.76 -3.63 -5.60
N PRO A 207 -17.61 -3.75 -6.64
CA PRO A 207 -17.23 -4.34 -7.92
C PRO A 207 -16.47 -3.35 -8.80
N ALA A 208 -15.39 -2.78 -8.27
CA ALA A 208 -14.54 -1.80 -8.92
C ALA A 208 -13.08 -1.94 -8.47
N LEU A 209 -12.16 -1.38 -9.26
CA LEU A 209 -10.74 -1.25 -8.94
C LEU A 209 -10.46 -0.15 -7.89
N SER A 210 -11.47 0.64 -7.54
CA SER A 210 -11.40 1.69 -6.52
C SER A 210 -12.38 1.39 -5.39
N SER A 211 -11.94 1.57 -4.17
CA SER A 211 -12.75 1.47 -2.96
C SER A 211 -13.81 2.58 -2.81
N ALA A 212 -13.69 3.67 -3.57
CA ALA A 212 -14.66 4.78 -3.57
C ALA A 212 -16.02 4.42 -4.21
N ALA A 213 -16.09 3.29 -4.94
CA ALA A 213 -17.34 2.82 -5.55
C ALA A 213 -18.32 2.33 -4.47
N GLN A 214 -19.63 2.64 -4.63
CA GLN A 214 -20.67 2.12 -3.74
C GLN A 214 -21.45 1.00 -4.43
N PRO A 215 -21.58 -0.20 -3.82
CA PRO A 215 -22.33 -1.30 -4.40
C PRO A 215 -23.84 -1.01 -4.31
N SER A 216 -24.59 -1.40 -5.33
CA SER A 216 -26.04 -1.40 -5.24
C SER A 216 -26.57 -2.60 -4.45
N ALA A 217 -27.82 -2.53 -3.95
CA ALA A 217 -28.46 -3.67 -3.29
C ALA A 217 -28.50 -4.93 -4.20
N ARG A 218 -28.60 -4.74 -5.52
CA ARG A 218 -28.55 -5.84 -6.49
C ARG A 218 -27.17 -6.49 -6.55
N ASP A 219 -26.10 -5.69 -6.51
CA ASP A 219 -24.73 -6.21 -6.52
C ASP A 219 -24.46 -7.05 -5.28
N VAL A 220 -24.91 -6.56 -4.10
CA VAL A 220 -24.80 -7.29 -2.83
C VAL A 220 -25.57 -8.62 -2.89
N ALA A 221 -26.82 -8.62 -3.33
CA ALA A 221 -27.62 -9.83 -3.46
C ALA A 221 -26.97 -10.83 -4.43
N SER A 222 -26.52 -10.35 -5.60
CA SER A 222 -25.82 -11.18 -6.59
C SER A 222 -24.52 -11.78 -6.05
N LEU A 223 -23.78 -11.05 -5.21
CA LEU A 223 -22.56 -11.55 -4.58
C LEU A 223 -22.89 -12.66 -3.57
N ILE A 224 -23.92 -12.47 -2.73
CA ILE A 224 -24.39 -13.48 -1.77
C ILE A 224 -24.77 -14.77 -2.50
N ASP A 225 -25.53 -14.68 -3.59
CA ASP A 225 -25.93 -15.85 -4.37
C ASP A 225 -24.73 -16.58 -4.98
N ARG A 226 -23.75 -15.84 -5.49
CA ARG A 226 -22.49 -16.42 -5.99
C ARG A 226 -21.68 -17.09 -4.89
N ILE A 227 -21.56 -16.48 -3.71
CA ILE A 227 -20.87 -17.08 -2.55
C ILE A 227 -21.48 -18.44 -2.21
N ARG A 228 -22.81 -18.53 -2.18
CA ARG A 228 -23.56 -19.77 -1.88
C ARG A 228 -23.38 -20.82 -3.00
N ALA A 229 -23.63 -20.43 -4.25
CA ALA A 229 -23.54 -21.30 -5.43
C ALA A 229 -22.14 -21.88 -5.64
N GLU A 230 -21.12 -21.08 -5.36
CA GLU A 230 -19.72 -21.45 -5.52
C GLU A 230 -19.12 -22.14 -4.30
N HIS A 231 -19.90 -22.31 -3.23
CA HIS A 231 -19.42 -22.86 -1.95
C HIS A 231 -18.16 -22.16 -1.42
N VAL A 232 -18.13 -20.82 -1.49
CA VAL A 232 -17.07 -20.01 -0.89
C VAL A 232 -17.09 -20.21 0.62
N ARG A 233 -15.93 -20.33 1.26
CA ARG A 233 -15.84 -20.58 2.71
C ARG A 233 -15.60 -19.35 3.54
N ALA A 234 -15.07 -18.29 2.93
CA ALA A 234 -14.65 -17.08 3.62
C ALA A 234 -14.81 -15.82 2.75
N VAL A 235 -15.20 -14.73 3.38
CA VAL A 235 -15.08 -13.37 2.85
C VAL A 235 -13.93 -12.69 3.57
N PHE A 236 -13.05 -12.03 2.84
CA PHE A 236 -11.88 -11.36 3.39
C PHE A 236 -12.11 -9.86 3.45
N THR A 237 -11.78 -9.26 4.59
CA THR A 237 -11.78 -7.81 4.79
C THR A 237 -10.41 -7.22 4.46
N GLU A 238 -10.33 -5.91 4.35
CA GLU A 238 -9.08 -5.19 4.15
C GLU A 238 -8.78 -4.24 5.31
N SER A 239 -7.50 -4.13 5.67
CA SER A 239 -7.07 -3.41 6.87
C SER A 239 -7.31 -1.89 6.81
N SER A 240 -7.48 -1.33 5.62
CA SER A 240 -7.69 0.11 5.37
C SER A 240 -9.15 0.52 5.25
N LEU A 241 -10.09 -0.44 5.25
CA LEU A 241 -11.49 -0.20 4.93
C LEU A 241 -12.42 -0.65 6.06
N ASP A 242 -13.64 -0.07 6.14
CA ASP A 242 -14.66 -0.48 7.10
C ASP A 242 -15.27 -1.84 6.70
N PRO A 243 -15.15 -2.87 7.54
CA PRO A 243 -15.59 -4.23 7.22
C PRO A 243 -17.09 -4.47 7.48
N THR A 244 -17.89 -3.44 7.67
CA THR A 244 -19.30 -3.60 8.08
C THR A 244 -20.11 -4.35 7.04
N LEU A 245 -19.96 -4.00 5.76
CA LEU A 245 -20.73 -4.62 4.67
C LEU A 245 -20.28 -6.06 4.41
N GLU A 246 -18.98 -6.34 4.47
CA GLU A 246 -18.44 -7.71 4.36
C GLU A 246 -18.98 -8.62 5.44
N ARG A 247 -19.09 -8.13 6.67
CA ARG A 247 -19.67 -8.87 7.80
C ARG A 247 -21.15 -9.20 7.58
N GLN A 248 -21.91 -8.25 7.05
CA GLN A 248 -23.33 -8.48 6.71
C GLN A 248 -23.47 -9.51 5.60
N ILE A 249 -22.71 -9.37 4.51
CA ILE A 249 -22.71 -10.33 3.39
C ILE A 249 -22.30 -11.73 3.87
N ALA A 250 -21.26 -11.84 4.66
CA ALA A 250 -20.79 -13.12 5.17
C ALA A 250 -21.83 -13.78 6.08
N ALA A 251 -22.47 -13.02 6.96
CA ALA A 251 -23.53 -13.51 7.84
C ALA A 251 -24.74 -14.01 7.03
N GLU A 252 -25.18 -13.24 6.03
CA GLU A 252 -26.30 -13.63 5.19
C GLU A 252 -25.97 -14.82 4.28
N ALA A 253 -24.74 -14.89 3.76
CA ALA A 253 -24.28 -16.03 2.96
C ALA A 253 -24.00 -17.29 3.80
N GLY A 254 -23.92 -17.18 5.13
CA GLY A 254 -23.61 -18.29 6.03
C GLY A 254 -22.13 -18.70 6.02
N VAL A 255 -21.22 -17.75 5.72
CA VAL A 255 -19.78 -17.99 5.65
C VAL A 255 -19.01 -17.18 6.70
N ARG A 256 -17.73 -17.47 6.87
CA ARG A 256 -16.87 -16.76 7.83
C ARG A 256 -16.31 -15.48 7.24
N VAL A 257 -16.13 -14.47 8.09
CA VAL A 257 -15.29 -13.32 7.80
C VAL A 257 -13.88 -13.65 8.28
N TYR A 258 -12.92 -13.42 7.39
CA TYR A 258 -11.50 -13.47 7.73
C TYR A 258 -10.94 -12.06 7.75
N ALA A 259 -10.15 -11.78 8.80
CA ALA A 259 -9.63 -10.45 9.04
C ALA A 259 -8.49 -10.08 8.08
N ASP A 260 -8.51 -8.84 7.72
CA ASP A 260 -7.43 -7.94 7.34
C ASP A 260 -6.38 -8.48 6.38
N LEU A 261 -6.76 -8.57 5.11
CA LEU A 261 -5.78 -8.52 4.04
C LEU A 261 -5.23 -7.09 3.91
N TYR A 262 -4.00 -6.99 3.46
CA TYR A 262 -3.39 -5.72 3.08
C TYR A 262 -3.45 -5.60 1.56
N GLY A 263 -4.37 -4.79 1.05
CA GLY A 263 -4.50 -4.49 -0.39
C GLY A 263 -3.68 -3.27 -0.75
N ASP A 264 -4.23 -2.10 -0.53
CA ASP A 264 -3.69 -0.82 -1.02
C ASP A 264 -2.64 -0.19 -0.12
N THR A 265 -2.51 -0.65 1.12
CA THR A 265 -1.52 -0.11 2.05
C THR A 265 -0.79 -1.22 2.82
N LEU A 266 0.43 -0.91 3.23
CA LEU A 266 1.09 -1.68 4.28
C LEU A 266 0.45 -1.39 5.63
N GLY A 267 0.55 -2.34 6.54
CA GLY A 267 0.12 -2.17 7.91
C GLY A 267 1.05 -1.28 8.75
N PRO A 268 0.59 -0.83 9.93
CA PRO A 268 1.40 -0.04 10.85
C PRO A 268 2.61 -0.85 11.36
N ALA A 269 3.59 -0.12 11.90
CA ALA A 269 4.78 -0.72 12.50
C ALA A 269 4.40 -1.77 13.56
N GLY A 270 5.05 -2.92 13.50
CA GLY A 270 4.76 -4.06 14.38
C GLY A 270 3.63 -4.99 13.90
N SER A 271 2.86 -4.60 12.88
CA SER A 271 1.87 -5.49 12.27
C SER A 271 2.54 -6.51 11.33
N PRO A 272 1.88 -7.65 11.05
CA PRO A 272 2.37 -8.62 10.08
C PRO A 272 2.60 -8.03 8.68
N GLY A 273 1.80 -7.03 8.28
CA GLY A 273 1.87 -6.35 7.00
C GLY A 273 2.74 -5.08 6.99
N ALA A 274 3.55 -4.80 8.00
CA ALA A 274 4.36 -3.57 8.10
C ALA A 274 5.43 -3.42 7.00
N THR A 275 5.72 -4.46 6.23
CA THR A 275 6.63 -4.46 5.08
C THR A 275 5.99 -5.18 3.91
N TYR A 276 6.43 -4.89 2.69
CA TYR A 276 5.93 -5.58 1.49
C TYR A 276 6.05 -7.12 1.61
N LEU A 277 7.21 -7.61 2.04
CA LEU A 277 7.41 -9.05 2.23
C LEU A 277 6.54 -9.64 3.34
N GLY A 278 6.25 -8.85 4.36
CA GLY A 278 5.35 -9.24 5.46
C GLY A 278 3.90 -9.30 4.98
N MET A 279 3.45 -8.27 4.27
CA MET A 279 2.13 -8.17 3.64
C MET A 279 1.82 -9.39 2.78
N GLU A 280 2.68 -9.70 1.82
CA GLU A 280 2.48 -10.82 0.91
C GLU A 280 2.41 -12.18 1.63
N ARG A 281 3.29 -12.39 2.62
CA ARG A 281 3.24 -13.61 3.43
C ARG A 281 1.98 -13.72 4.26
N TRP A 282 1.54 -12.62 4.84
CA TRP A 282 0.32 -12.58 5.64
C TRP A 282 -0.90 -12.84 4.76
N ASN A 283 -1.04 -12.13 3.66
CA ASN A 283 -2.16 -12.28 2.72
C ASN A 283 -2.31 -13.73 2.27
N VAL A 284 -1.22 -14.36 1.83
CA VAL A 284 -1.27 -15.75 1.38
C VAL A 284 -1.59 -16.72 2.52
N ARG A 285 -1.07 -16.51 3.73
CA ARG A 285 -1.42 -17.34 4.90
C ARG A 285 -2.89 -17.21 5.28
N ALA A 286 -3.40 -15.98 5.32
CA ALA A 286 -4.79 -15.70 5.62
C ALA A 286 -5.72 -16.34 4.57
N MET A 287 -5.40 -16.17 3.29
CA MET A 287 -6.15 -16.78 2.20
C MET A 287 -6.16 -18.31 2.28
N VAL A 288 -5.01 -18.95 2.51
CA VAL A 288 -4.93 -20.40 2.68
C VAL A 288 -5.75 -20.88 3.87
N ALA A 289 -5.70 -20.19 5.00
CA ALA A 289 -6.50 -20.51 6.17
C ALA A 289 -8.00 -20.40 5.86
N GLY A 290 -8.43 -19.32 5.21
CA GLY A 290 -9.82 -19.12 4.79
C GLY A 290 -10.30 -20.14 3.79
N PHE A 291 -9.53 -20.46 2.76
CA PHE A 291 -9.86 -21.47 1.76
C PHE A 291 -10.04 -22.88 2.38
N LEU A 292 -9.26 -23.19 3.39
CA LEU A 292 -9.34 -24.46 4.11
C LEU A 292 -10.33 -24.45 5.30
N GLY A 293 -10.99 -23.32 5.57
CA GLY A 293 -11.89 -23.16 6.70
C GLY A 293 -11.20 -23.25 8.08
N ARG A 294 -9.88 -22.98 8.14
CA ARG A 294 -9.07 -22.99 9.37
C ARG A 294 -9.18 -21.64 10.10
N PRO A 295 -8.80 -21.54 11.37
CA PRO A 295 -8.67 -20.23 12.04
C PRO A 295 -7.68 -19.29 11.31
N PRO A 296 -7.85 -17.96 11.41
CA PRO A 296 -6.85 -17.01 10.92
C PRO A 296 -5.46 -17.26 11.53
N PRO A 297 -4.37 -16.92 10.80
CA PRO A 297 -3.00 -17.14 11.26
C PRO A 297 -2.60 -16.23 12.41
#